data_377ef2e64271472cf8a9b6a7724282b7
#
_entry.id   377ef2e64271472cf8a9b6a7724282b7
#
_cell.length_a   1.000
_cell.length_b   1.000
_cell.length_c   1.000
_cell.angle_alpha   90.00
_cell.angle_beta   90.00
_cell.angle_gamma   90.00
#
_symmetry.space_group_name_H-M   'P 1'
#
loop_
_entity.id
_entity.type
_entity.pdbx_description
1 polymer ?
#
loop_
_entity_poly.entity_id
_entity_poly.type
_entity_poly.pdbx_seq_one_letter_code
_entity_poly.pdbx_strand_id
1 'polypeptide(L)'
;FENVMDIIENEKPDGVIVQFGGQTPLNLAVPLKKAGAMIIGTTPESIDVAEDRDKFKTLLKKLNLMQPDNGIATSFEEAKEIAGTIGYPVVVRPSYVLGGRAMEIVYDDSDLESFMERAAEASPERPILIDKYLEDAIEIDVDAVADGEKAVVAGIMEHIEEAGIHSGDSACALPPYSLNDE
;
A
#
# COMPACT_ATOMS: atom_id res chain seq x y z
N PHE A 1 15.16 -2.63 15.66
CA PHE A 1 16.13 -1.55 15.37
C PHE A 1 17.49 -1.86 15.99
N GLU A 2 17.56 -2.06 17.30
CA GLU A 2 18.80 -2.29 18.06
C GLU A 2 19.61 -3.45 17.49
N ASN A 3 18.99 -4.60 17.30
CA ASN A 3 19.69 -5.78 16.72
C ASN A 3 20.28 -5.53 15.33
N VAL A 4 19.60 -4.72 14.51
CA VAL A 4 20.12 -4.35 13.19
C VAL A 4 21.33 -3.43 13.32
N MET A 5 21.28 -2.46 14.25
CA MET A 5 22.42 -1.57 14.51
C MET A 5 23.62 -2.34 15.05
N ASP A 6 23.40 -3.28 15.99
CA ASP A 6 24.46 -4.15 16.50
C ASP A 6 25.15 -4.96 15.40
N ILE A 7 24.37 -5.49 14.45
CA ILE A 7 24.90 -6.21 13.28
C ILE A 7 25.70 -5.26 12.39
N ILE A 8 25.20 -4.06 12.11
CA ILE A 8 25.90 -3.06 11.29
C ILE A 8 27.24 -2.67 11.95
N GLU A 9 27.27 -2.47 13.26
CA GLU A 9 28.48 -2.11 13.99
C GLU A 9 29.51 -3.25 14.00
N ASN A 10 29.07 -4.50 14.09
CA ASN A 10 29.94 -5.66 14.09
C ASN A 10 30.47 -6.02 12.71
N GLU A 11 29.57 -6.09 11.71
CA GLU A 11 29.91 -6.57 10.37
C GLU A 11 30.45 -5.46 9.45
N LYS A 12 30.15 -4.19 9.78
CA LYS A 12 30.59 -3.00 9.05
C LYS A 12 30.33 -3.08 7.54
N PRO A 13 29.10 -3.39 7.10
CA PRO A 13 28.77 -3.46 5.70
C PRO A 13 28.93 -2.09 5.03
N ASP A 14 29.20 -2.07 3.73
CA ASP A 14 29.26 -0.84 2.93
C ASP A 14 27.89 -0.17 2.81
N GLY A 15 26.79 -0.90 2.97
CA GLY A 15 25.43 -0.39 2.96
C GLY A 15 24.39 -1.46 3.30
N VAL A 16 23.16 -1.00 3.50
CA VAL A 16 22.02 -1.84 3.89
C VAL A 16 20.89 -1.67 2.87
N ILE A 17 20.39 -2.78 2.33
CA ILE A 17 19.20 -2.82 1.48
C ILE A 17 18.01 -3.13 2.36
N VAL A 18 16.93 -2.35 2.26
CA VAL A 18 15.73 -2.48 3.10
C VAL A 18 14.48 -2.93 2.32
N GLN A 19 14.53 -3.02 0.98
CA GLN A 19 13.33 -3.27 0.16
C GLN A 19 12.88 -4.74 0.13
N PHE A 20 13.79 -5.71 0.36
CA PHE A 20 13.52 -7.12 0.10
C PHE A 20 13.02 -7.94 1.29
N GLY A 21 12.63 -7.32 2.36
CA GLY A 21 12.20 -7.99 3.60
C GLY A 21 10.77 -7.68 4.03
N GLY A 22 9.94 -7.16 3.14
CA GLY A 22 8.57 -6.73 3.45
C GLY A 22 8.54 -5.48 4.34
N GLN A 23 7.45 -5.29 5.09
CA GLN A 23 7.18 -4.05 5.83
C GLN A 23 8.15 -3.79 6.98
N THR A 24 8.68 -4.83 7.63
CA THR A 24 9.56 -4.67 8.79
C THR A 24 10.83 -3.88 8.48
N PRO A 25 11.65 -4.22 7.47
CA PRO A 25 12.81 -3.40 7.12
C PRO A 25 12.43 -2.06 6.48
N LEU A 26 11.32 -1.94 5.75
CA LEU A 26 10.85 -0.66 5.23
C LEU A 26 10.58 0.33 6.35
N ASN A 27 9.92 -0.09 7.43
CA ASN A 27 9.67 0.73 8.61
C ASN A 27 10.95 1.16 9.34
N LEU A 28 12.05 0.44 9.15
CA LEU A 28 13.36 0.75 9.73
C LEU A 28 14.22 1.69 8.86
N ALA A 29 13.85 1.93 7.61
CA ALA A 29 14.68 2.70 6.67
C ALA A 29 15.04 4.10 7.21
N VAL A 30 14.05 4.88 7.62
CA VAL A 30 14.24 6.23 8.16
C VAL A 30 14.99 6.22 9.50
N PRO A 31 14.62 5.39 10.50
CA PRO A 31 15.39 5.26 11.74
C PRO A 31 16.85 4.86 11.55
N LEU A 32 17.14 3.89 10.69
CA LEU A 32 18.50 3.45 10.40
C LEU A 32 19.34 4.55 9.77
N LYS A 33 18.78 5.28 8.79
CA LYS A 33 19.46 6.43 8.19
C LYS A 33 19.79 7.50 9.22
N LYS A 34 18.83 7.83 10.11
CA LYS A 34 19.04 8.79 11.20
C LYS A 34 20.14 8.35 12.18
N ALA A 35 20.31 7.06 12.36
CA ALA A 35 21.38 6.47 13.18
C ALA A 35 22.72 6.39 12.46
N GLY A 36 22.82 6.83 11.20
CA GLY A 36 24.05 6.88 10.43
C GLY A 36 24.31 5.64 9.54
N ALA A 37 23.36 4.70 9.47
CA ALA A 37 23.49 3.58 8.52
C ALA A 37 23.34 4.07 7.07
N MET A 38 24.20 3.59 6.18
CA MET A 38 24.10 3.88 4.77
C MET A 38 23.04 2.97 4.14
N ILE A 39 21.92 3.55 3.76
CA ILE A 39 20.87 2.83 3.01
C ILE A 39 21.19 2.93 1.52
N ILE A 40 21.29 1.78 0.86
CA ILE A 40 21.52 1.65 -0.58
C ILE A 40 20.29 1.09 -1.29
N GLY A 41 20.17 1.38 -2.59
CA GLY A 41 18.96 1.10 -3.37
C GLY A 41 17.99 2.27 -3.30
N THR A 42 16.69 2.00 -3.08
CA THR A 42 15.69 3.06 -2.94
C THR A 42 15.96 3.89 -1.68
N THR A 43 15.95 5.22 -1.83
CA THR A 43 16.24 6.11 -0.71
C THR A 43 15.15 6.06 0.35
N PRO A 44 15.49 6.24 1.64
CA PRO A 44 14.49 6.30 2.71
C PRO A 44 13.42 7.38 2.48
N GLU A 45 13.76 8.48 1.82
CA GLU A 45 12.82 9.55 1.45
C GLU A 45 11.81 9.06 0.40
N SER A 46 12.25 8.31 -0.59
CA SER A 46 11.37 7.74 -1.61
C SER A 46 10.47 6.64 -1.02
N ILE A 47 11.01 5.83 -0.11
CA ILE A 47 10.24 4.84 0.65
C ILE A 47 9.16 5.54 1.48
N ASP A 48 9.51 6.59 2.21
CA ASP A 48 8.58 7.36 3.04
C ASP A 48 7.45 7.99 2.20
N VAL A 49 7.76 8.49 1.01
CA VAL A 49 6.74 9.02 0.08
C VAL A 49 5.82 7.91 -0.43
N ALA A 50 6.35 6.72 -0.71
CA ALA A 50 5.55 5.59 -1.21
C ALA A 50 4.66 4.98 -0.12
N GLU A 51 5.14 4.94 1.13
CA GLU A 51 4.42 4.35 2.27
C GLU A 51 3.39 5.31 2.90
N ASP A 52 3.64 6.62 2.82
CA ASP A 52 2.73 7.64 3.35
C ASP A 52 1.64 7.95 2.33
N ARG A 53 0.39 7.67 2.68
CA ARG A 53 -0.76 7.82 1.78
C ARG A 53 -0.96 9.25 1.26
N ASP A 54 -0.80 10.24 2.12
CA ASP A 54 -1.02 11.63 1.73
C ASP A 54 0.09 12.13 0.82
N LYS A 55 1.32 11.73 1.10
CA LYS A 55 2.48 12.03 0.24
C LYS A 55 2.35 11.33 -1.11
N PHE A 56 1.96 10.05 -1.10
CA PHE A 56 1.76 9.27 -2.32
C PHE A 56 0.61 9.83 -3.17
N LYS A 57 -0.53 10.14 -2.56
CA LYS A 57 -1.65 10.81 -3.23
C LYS A 57 -1.22 12.14 -3.88
N THR A 58 -0.41 12.92 -3.16
CA THR A 58 0.13 14.18 -3.69
C THR A 58 1.06 13.94 -4.88
N LEU A 59 1.90 12.90 -4.81
CA LEU A 59 2.78 12.49 -5.91
C LEU A 59 1.98 12.07 -7.14
N LEU A 60 0.98 11.19 -6.99
CA LEU A 60 0.13 10.74 -8.09
C LEU A 60 -0.60 11.91 -8.77
N LYS A 61 -1.13 12.83 -7.96
CA LYS A 61 -1.77 14.05 -8.47
C LYS A 61 -0.77 14.93 -9.27
N LYS A 62 0.45 15.08 -8.77
CA LYS A 62 1.52 15.82 -9.46
C LYS A 62 1.90 15.18 -10.80
N LEU A 63 1.88 13.85 -10.85
CA LEU A 63 2.18 13.07 -12.05
C LEU A 63 0.97 12.92 -12.98
N ASN A 64 -0.20 13.45 -12.60
CA ASN A 64 -1.47 13.27 -13.32
C ASN A 64 -1.82 11.80 -13.54
N LEU A 65 -1.52 10.95 -12.55
CA LEU A 65 -1.89 9.55 -12.54
C LEU A 65 -3.21 9.34 -11.81
N MET A 66 -4.02 8.44 -12.33
CA MET A 66 -5.29 8.06 -11.71
C MET A 66 -5.05 7.18 -10.49
N GLN A 67 -5.90 7.34 -9.49
CA GLN A 67 -6.02 6.45 -8.34
C GLN A 67 -7.49 6.33 -7.97
N PRO A 68 -7.92 5.26 -7.30
CA PRO A 68 -9.25 5.15 -6.78
C PRO A 68 -9.57 6.30 -5.82
N ASP A 69 -10.79 6.82 -5.89
CA ASP A 69 -11.27 7.80 -4.91
C ASP A 69 -11.24 7.17 -3.52
N ASN A 70 -10.83 7.94 -2.54
CA ASN A 70 -10.64 7.46 -1.18
C ASN A 70 -10.92 8.55 -0.14
N GLY A 71 -11.20 8.10 1.08
CA GLY A 71 -11.37 8.98 2.23
C GLY A 71 -11.04 8.27 3.54
N ILE A 72 -11.02 9.05 4.62
CA ILE A 72 -10.74 8.59 5.97
C ILE A 72 -11.87 9.07 6.86
N ALA A 73 -12.50 8.17 7.62
CA ALA A 73 -13.60 8.45 8.52
C ALA A 73 -13.26 8.03 9.94
N THR A 74 -13.73 8.80 10.91
CA THR A 74 -13.66 8.51 12.36
C THR A 74 -15.03 8.23 12.96
N SER A 75 -16.10 8.49 12.21
CA SER A 75 -17.50 8.22 12.59
C SER A 75 -18.28 7.59 11.43
N PHE A 76 -19.42 7.00 11.73
CA PHE A 76 -20.32 6.44 10.72
C PHE A 76 -20.85 7.52 9.77
N GLU A 77 -21.20 8.70 10.28
CA GLU A 77 -21.71 9.81 9.50
C GLU A 77 -20.67 10.28 8.46
N GLU A 78 -19.42 10.43 8.89
CA GLU A 78 -18.31 10.75 7.97
C GLU A 78 -18.11 9.65 6.93
N ALA A 79 -18.14 8.37 7.36
CA ALA A 79 -17.99 7.23 6.47
C ALA A 79 -19.09 7.20 5.40
N LYS A 80 -20.33 7.45 5.79
CA LYS A 80 -21.48 7.49 4.90
C LYS A 80 -21.38 8.64 3.89
N GLU A 81 -20.97 9.83 4.32
CA GLU A 81 -20.75 10.97 3.42
C GLU A 81 -19.68 10.68 2.39
N ILE A 82 -18.55 10.09 2.83
CA ILE A 82 -17.44 9.69 1.95
C ILE A 82 -17.90 8.62 0.97
N ALA A 83 -18.53 7.53 1.45
CA ALA A 83 -19.00 6.45 0.60
C ALA A 83 -20.07 6.93 -0.41
N GLY A 84 -20.95 7.83 0.01
CA GLY A 84 -21.95 8.46 -0.88
C GLY A 84 -21.30 9.34 -1.98
N THR A 85 -20.18 10.00 -1.68
CA THR A 85 -19.41 10.79 -2.65
C THR A 85 -18.64 9.92 -3.62
N ILE A 86 -17.98 8.86 -3.13
CA ILE A 86 -17.20 7.91 -3.91
C ILE A 86 -18.13 7.02 -4.77
N GLY A 87 -19.29 6.68 -4.24
CA GLY A 87 -20.24 5.73 -4.81
C GLY A 87 -19.87 4.28 -4.49
N TYR A 88 -20.88 3.48 -4.09
CA TYR A 88 -20.74 2.06 -3.83
C TYR A 88 -20.41 1.27 -5.12
N PRO A 89 -19.76 0.09 -5.02
CA PRO A 89 -19.19 -0.50 -3.83
C PRO A 89 -17.89 0.20 -3.40
N VAL A 90 -17.59 0.13 -2.10
CA VAL A 90 -16.37 0.64 -1.49
C VAL A 90 -15.68 -0.46 -0.68
N VAL A 91 -14.36 -0.37 -0.57
CA VAL A 91 -13.57 -1.18 0.35
C VAL A 91 -13.35 -0.41 1.63
N VAL A 92 -13.68 -0.99 2.75
CA VAL A 92 -13.48 -0.42 4.08
C VAL A 92 -12.47 -1.22 4.88
N ARG A 93 -11.60 -0.53 5.61
CA ARG A 93 -10.58 -1.17 6.45
C ARG A 93 -10.12 -0.25 7.56
N PRO A 94 -9.83 -0.76 8.78
CA PRO A 94 -9.18 0.04 9.81
C PRO A 94 -7.77 0.46 9.38
N SER A 95 -7.33 1.66 9.76
CA SER A 95 -6.01 2.21 9.37
C SER A 95 -4.81 1.40 9.88
N TYR A 96 -5.00 0.56 10.89
CA TYR A 96 -3.96 -0.24 11.53
C TYR A 96 -4.45 -1.66 11.79
N VAL A 97 -4.39 -2.53 10.80
CA VAL A 97 -4.60 -3.97 11.00
C VAL A 97 -3.46 -4.73 10.37
N LEU A 98 -2.78 -5.54 11.17
CA LEU A 98 -1.83 -6.54 10.72
C LEU A 98 -2.60 -7.74 10.15
N GLY A 99 -2.50 -7.93 8.82
CA GLY A 99 -3.12 -9.04 8.10
C GLY A 99 -4.57 -8.78 7.67
N GLY A 100 -4.93 -9.07 6.45
CA GLY A 100 -6.16 -8.73 5.73
C GLY A 100 -7.53 -9.19 6.32
N ARG A 101 -7.60 -9.48 7.60
CA ARG A 101 -8.81 -9.98 8.27
C ARG A 101 -9.88 -8.93 8.59
N ALA A 102 -9.61 -7.65 8.33
CA ALA A 102 -10.55 -6.56 8.63
C ALA A 102 -10.85 -5.68 7.40
N MET A 103 -10.60 -6.15 6.21
CA MET A 103 -11.00 -5.48 4.98
C MET A 103 -12.30 -6.11 4.47
N GLU A 104 -13.28 -5.29 4.12
CA GLU A 104 -14.59 -5.72 3.65
C GLU A 104 -15.05 -4.86 2.48
N ILE A 105 -15.68 -5.50 1.49
CA ILE A 105 -16.35 -4.80 0.40
C ILE A 105 -17.77 -4.52 0.84
N VAL A 106 -18.17 -3.28 0.76
CA VAL A 106 -19.45 -2.75 1.25
C VAL A 106 -20.25 -2.24 0.06
N TYR A 107 -21.48 -2.65 -0.07
CA TYR A 107 -22.33 -2.37 -1.22
C TYR A 107 -23.38 -1.33 -0.96
N ASP A 108 -23.69 -1.04 0.31
CA ASP A 108 -24.68 -0.05 0.72
C ASP A 108 -24.43 0.49 2.14
N ASP A 109 -25.29 1.45 2.55
CA ASP A 109 -25.22 2.08 3.88
C ASP A 109 -25.39 1.07 5.03
N SER A 110 -26.18 0.02 4.86
CA SER A 110 -26.44 -0.97 5.90
C SER A 110 -25.24 -1.85 6.17
N ASP A 111 -24.55 -2.27 5.10
CA ASP A 111 -23.29 -3.00 5.20
C ASP A 111 -22.22 -2.11 5.86
N LEU A 112 -22.16 -0.82 5.48
CA LEU A 112 -21.23 0.13 6.07
C LEU A 112 -21.47 0.33 7.56
N GLU A 113 -22.74 0.48 8.00
CA GLU A 113 -23.11 0.60 9.40
C GLU A 113 -22.65 -0.62 10.21
N SER A 114 -22.97 -1.82 9.70
CA SER A 114 -22.57 -3.08 10.32
C SER A 114 -21.06 -3.23 10.44
N PHE A 115 -20.29 -2.79 9.44
CA PHE A 115 -18.84 -2.78 9.50
C PHE A 115 -18.32 -1.79 10.55
N MET A 116 -18.85 -0.56 10.58
CA MET A 116 -18.42 0.48 11.52
C MET A 116 -18.67 0.11 12.97
N GLU A 117 -19.80 -0.55 13.27
CA GLU A 117 -20.11 -1.08 14.61
C GLU A 117 -19.04 -2.09 15.07
N ARG A 118 -18.74 -3.08 14.22
CA ARG A 118 -17.70 -4.09 14.52
C ARG A 118 -16.31 -3.48 14.65
N ALA A 119 -15.99 -2.50 13.82
CA ALA A 119 -14.70 -1.80 13.86
C ALA A 119 -14.55 -0.94 15.12
N ALA A 120 -15.63 -0.28 15.56
CA ALA A 120 -15.66 0.51 16.80
C ALA A 120 -15.48 -0.36 18.05
N GLU A 121 -16.08 -1.56 18.08
CA GLU A 121 -15.87 -2.52 19.18
C GLU A 121 -14.39 -2.98 19.27
N ALA A 122 -13.76 -3.20 18.10
CA ALA A 122 -12.37 -3.68 18.05
C ALA A 122 -11.33 -2.59 18.32
N SER A 123 -11.61 -1.33 17.94
CA SER A 123 -10.66 -0.22 18.05
C SER A 123 -11.38 1.15 17.96
N PRO A 124 -11.96 1.64 19.08
CA PRO A 124 -12.85 2.82 19.09
C PRO A 124 -12.23 4.15 18.61
N GLU A 125 -10.91 4.28 18.66
CA GLU A 125 -10.23 5.55 18.34
C GLU A 125 -9.49 5.51 16.99
N ARG A 126 -9.68 4.47 16.18
CA ARG A 126 -8.91 4.31 14.95
C ARG A 126 -9.71 4.71 13.72
N PRO A 127 -9.14 5.54 12.85
CA PRO A 127 -9.81 5.91 11.61
C PRO A 127 -9.99 4.70 10.68
N ILE A 128 -11.10 4.71 9.96
CA ILE A 128 -11.45 3.76 8.91
C ILE A 128 -11.06 4.37 7.57
N LEU A 129 -10.43 3.58 6.74
CA LEU A 129 -10.11 3.92 5.37
C LEU A 129 -11.23 3.40 4.47
N ILE A 130 -11.64 4.24 3.53
CA ILE A 130 -12.69 3.95 2.57
C ILE A 130 -12.11 4.21 1.19
N ASP A 131 -12.03 3.18 0.38
CA ASP A 131 -11.47 3.26 -0.96
C ASP A 131 -12.55 2.81 -1.96
N LYS A 132 -12.63 3.44 -3.15
CA LYS A 132 -13.48 2.93 -4.24
C LYS A 132 -13.07 1.50 -4.60
N TYR A 133 -14.03 0.57 -4.57
CA TYR A 133 -13.80 -0.77 -5.10
C TYR A 133 -13.93 -0.76 -6.63
N LEU A 134 -12.93 -1.32 -7.29
CA LEU A 134 -12.93 -1.47 -8.74
C LEU A 134 -13.34 -2.89 -9.08
N GLU A 135 -14.59 -3.04 -9.56
CA GLU A 135 -15.12 -4.31 -10.04
C GLU A 135 -14.45 -4.68 -11.37
N ASP A 136 -14.27 -5.97 -11.61
CA ASP A 136 -13.68 -6.52 -12.84
C ASP A 136 -12.30 -5.93 -13.20
N ALA A 137 -11.54 -5.47 -12.21
CA ALA A 137 -10.20 -4.92 -12.42
C ALA A 137 -9.19 -6.07 -12.64
N ILE A 138 -8.27 -5.84 -13.58
CA ILE A 138 -7.09 -6.69 -13.77
C ILE A 138 -5.97 -6.14 -12.91
N GLU A 139 -5.40 -6.98 -12.05
CA GLU A 139 -4.28 -6.61 -11.20
C GLU A 139 -2.96 -6.89 -11.91
N ILE A 140 -2.04 -5.92 -11.85
CA ILE A 140 -0.78 -5.95 -12.55
C ILE A 140 0.33 -5.48 -11.62
N ASP A 141 1.38 -6.29 -11.50
CA ASP A 141 2.62 -5.91 -10.84
C ASP A 141 3.65 -5.48 -11.88
N VAL A 142 4.33 -4.39 -11.63
CA VAL A 142 5.41 -3.89 -12.49
C VAL A 142 6.68 -3.74 -11.68
N ASP A 143 7.69 -4.52 -12.04
CA ASP A 143 9.03 -4.40 -11.49
C ASP A 143 9.90 -3.48 -12.33
N ALA A 144 10.56 -2.53 -11.68
CA ALA A 144 11.45 -1.58 -12.33
C ALA A 144 12.76 -1.42 -11.57
N VAL A 145 13.83 -1.16 -12.33
CA VAL A 145 15.15 -0.83 -11.80
C VAL A 145 15.53 0.57 -12.26
N ALA A 146 16.05 1.38 -11.35
CA ALA A 146 16.49 2.74 -11.65
C ALA A 146 17.91 2.98 -11.13
N ASP A 147 18.69 3.74 -11.89
CA ASP A 147 20.07 4.15 -11.54
C ASP A 147 20.16 5.63 -11.09
N GLY A 148 19.02 6.31 -10.99
CA GLY A 148 18.91 7.74 -10.67
C GLY A 148 18.81 8.66 -11.88
N GLU A 149 19.10 8.16 -13.09
CA GLU A 149 18.95 8.90 -14.35
C GLU A 149 17.86 8.26 -15.23
N LYS A 150 17.80 6.94 -15.23
CA LYS A 150 16.85 6.15 -16.02
C LYS A 150 16.14 5.11 -15.16
N ALA A 151 14.89 4.87 -15.49
CA ALA A 151 14.15 3.72 -14.99
C ALA A 151 13.89 2.74 -16.14
N VAL A 152 14.09 1.46 -15.89
CA VAL A 152 13.83 0.38 -16.83
C VAL A 152 12.83 -0.58 -16.21
N VAL A 153 11.73 -0.83 -16.89
CA VAL A 153 10.78 -1.88 -16.52
C VAL A 153 11.44 -3.23 -16.78
N ALA A 154 11.61 -4.02 -15.74
CA ALA A 154 12.22 -5.34 -15.79
C ALA A 154 11.20 -6.44 -16.13
N GLY A 155 9.96 -6.27 -15.69
CA GLY A 155 8.87 -7.19 -15.95
C GLY A 155 7.51 -6.58 -15.64
N ILE A 156 6.49 -7.06 -16.36
CA ILE A 156 5.08 -6.76 -16.11
C ILE A 156 4.40 -8.11 -15.92
N MET A 157 3.81 -8.31 -14.76
CA MET A 157 3.11 -9.54 -14.38
C MET A 157 1.63 -9.27 -14.28
N GLU A 158 0.84 -10.06 -14.96
CA GLU A 158 -0.62 -10.01 -14.88
C GLU A 158 -1.10 -11.12 -13.95
N HIS A 159 -1.92 -10.75 -12.96
CA HIS A 159 -2.51 -11.71 -12.02
C HIS A 159 -3.57 -12.56 -12.73
N ILE A 160 -3.61 -13.85 -12.39
CA ILE A 160 -4.60 -14.81 -12.91
C ILE A 160 -5.85 -14.79 -12.02
N GLU A 161 -5.65 -14.60 -10.71
CA GLU A 161 -6.71 -14.45 -9.73
C GLU A 161 -7.35 -13.06 -9.82
N GLU A 162 -8.56 -12.96 -9.29
CA GLU A 162 -9.30 -11.69 -9.22
C GLU A 162 -8.55 -10.65 -8.38
N ALA A 163 -8.68 -9.39 -8.76
CA ALA A 163 -8.09 -8.27 -8.03
C ALA A 163 -8.55 -8.24 -6.56
N GLY A 164 -7.60 -7.97 -5.66
CA GLY A 164 -7.81 -7.95 -4.21
C GLY A 164 -7.33 -9.21 -3.49
N ILE A 165 -6.90 -10.24 -4.21
CA ILE A 165 -6.17 -11.37 -3.63
C ILE A 165 -4.71 -10.93 -3.43
N HIS A 166 -4.15 -11.24 -2.26
CA HIS A 166 -2.76 -10.86 -1.94
C HIS A 166 -1.79 -11.40 -3.00
N SER A 167 -0.88 -10.57 -3.50
CA SER A 167 0.05 -10.93 -4.58
C SER A 167 0.90 -12.17 -4.28
N GLY A 168 1.22 -12.43 -3.02
CA GLY A 168 1.92 -13.64 -2.58
C GLY A 168 1.10 -14.94 -2.71
N ASP A 169 -0.22 -14.82 -2.86
CA ASP A 169 -1.18 -15.93 -2.98
C ASP A 169 -1.74 -16.05 -4.41
N SER A 170 -1.34 -15.14 -5.31
CA SER A 170 -1.78 -15.11 -6.71
C SER A 170 -0.75 -15.72 -7.64
N ALA A 171 -1.21 -16.48 -8.65
CA ALA A 171 -0.40 -16.84 -9.79
C ALA A 171 -0.34 -15.67 -10.79
N CYS A 172 0.80 -15.49 -11.43
CA CYS A 172 1.00 -14.40 -12.39
C CYS A 172 1.48 -14.94 -13.74
N ALA A 173 1.01 -14.32 -14.80
CA ALA A 173 1.51 -14.53 -16.15
C ALA A 173 2.60 -13.50 -16.50
N LEU A 174 3.75 -13.96 -16.98
CA LEU A 174 4.86 -13.14 -17.47
C LEU A 174 5.33 -13.69 -18.83
N PRO A 175 5.23 -12.95 -19.92
CA PRO A 175 4.62 -11.60 -20.04
C PRO A 175 3.10 -11.62 -19.81
N PRO A 176 2.48 -10.44 -19.60
CA PRO A 176 1.03 -10.32 -19.48
C PRO A 176 0.35 -10.79 -20.79
N TYR A 177 -0.85 -11.35 -20.65
CA TYR A 177 -1.54 -11.96 -21.81
C TYR A 177 -2.75 -11.15 -22.30
N SER A 178 -3.33 -10.30 -21.45
CA SER A 178 -4.51 -9.49 -21.81
C SER A 178 -4.18 -8.04 -22.14
N LEU A 179 -2.98 -7.57 -21.78
CA LEU A 179 -2.55 -6.20 -22.03
C LEU A 179 -2.09 -6.02 -23.48
N ASN A 180 -2.46 -4.88 -24.06
CA ASN A 180 -1.95 -4.44 -25.35
C ASN A 180 -0.61 -3.71 -25.18
N ASP A 181 0.19 -3.68 -26.25
CA ASP A 181 1.51 -3.00 -26.28
C ASP A 181 1.42 -1.44 -26.27
N GLU A 182 0.26 -0.84 -25.95
CA GLU A 182 0.03 0.60 -25.96
C GLU A 182 0.15 1.23 -24.57
#